data_8c012eedd9f776165f2daf728a73f1ed
#
_entry.id   8c012eedd9f776165f2daf728a73f1ed
#
_cell.length_a   1.000
_cell.length_b   1.000
_cell.length_c   1.000
_cell.angle_alpha   90.00
_cell.angle_beta   90.00
_cell.angle_gamma   90.00
#
_symmetry.space_group_name_H-M   'P 1'
#
loop_
_entity.id
_entity.type
_entity.pdbx_description
1 polymer ?
#
loop_
_entity_poly.entity_id
_entity_poly.type
_entity_poly.pdbx_seq_one_letter_code
_entity_poly.pdbx_strand_id
1 'polypeptide(L)'
;MTKRRTITVFMVLLMCGLASRVSAQGMEPKFKSNADDITKIRALLEEFRQDIIQKDGYALTKLLLNPNVLFHHTNTQEEIDSARKLNAQFDGVGPSQLDGFVEFLATSKSKVEEKFSDIVIEQDGPLGLVTFNYEFVENDKVRNSGIEHWQVCKIDGQWKILSVTWTRY
;
A
#
# COMPACT_ATOMS: atom_id res chain seq x y z
N MET A 1 12.48 -79.37 -45.71
CA MET A 1 11.99 -77.94 -45.80
C MET A 1 11.75 -77.46 -44.39
N THR A 2 12.70 -76.78 -43.78
CA THR A 2 12.72 -76.38 -42.40
C THR A 2 12.45 -74.86 -42.32
N LYS A 3 11.27 -74.48 -41.85
CA LYS A 3 10.90 -73.05 -41.61
C LYS A 3 11.57 -72.53 -40.34
N ARG A 4 12.52 -71.63 -40.46
CA ARG A 4 13.07 -70.82 -39.36
C ARG A 4 12.07 -69.71 -38.98
N ARG A 5 11.61 -69.71 -37.71
CA ARG A 5 10.84 -68.62 -37.11
C ARG A 5 11.84 -67.63 -36.51
N THR A 6 11.84 -66.42 -37.06
CA THR A 6 12.58 -65.28 -36.51
C THR A 6 11.77 -64.67 -35.39
N ILE A 7 12.28 -64.68 -34.15
CA ILE A 7 11.65 -64.02 -33.01
C ILE A 7 12.27 -62.61 -32.93
N THR A 8 11.45 -61.60 -33.23
CA THR A 8 11.84 -60.19 -33.05
C THR A 8 11.56 -59.82 -31.60
N VAL A 9 12.64 -59.57 -30.86
CA VAL A 9 12.58 -59.07 -29.48
C VAL A 9 12.42 -57.56 -29.56
N PHE A 10 11.25 -57.08 -29.14
CA PHE A 10 10.99 -55.65 -28.93
C PHE A 10 11.58 -55.23 -27.60
N MET A 11 12.69 -54.51 -27.63
CA MET A 11 13.30 -53.89 -26.46
C MET A 11 12.60 -52.58 -26.16
N VAL A 12 11.66 -52.56 -25.19
CA VAL A 12 11.02 -51.33 -24.74
C VAL A 12 12.00 -50.60 -23.81
N LEU A 13 12.61 -49.54 -24.30
CA LEU A 13 13.41 -48.61 -23.49
C LEU A 13 12.42 -47.79 -22.61
N LEU A 14 12.38 -48.14 -21.35
CA LEU A 14 11.70 -47.38 -20.31
C LEU A 14 12.57 -46.15 -19.96
N MET A 15 12.35 -45.01 -20.64
CA MET A 15 12.94 -43.73 -20.22
C MET A 15 12.24 -43.25 -18.96
N CYS A 16 12.82 -43.55 -17.78
CA CYS A 16 12.50 -42.86 -16.54
C CYS A 16 12.94 -41.42 -16.64
N GLY A 17 12.02 -40.53 -17.02
CA GLY A 17 12.21 -39.10 -16.93
C GLY A 17 12.33 -38.68 -15.47
N LEU A 18 13.55 -38.46 -15.00
CA LEU A 18 13.83 -37.72 -13.74
C LEU A 18 13.34 -36.29 -13.93
N ALA A 19 12.05 -36.05 -13.62
CA ALA A 19 11.56 -34.70 -13.43
C ALA A 19 12.21 -34.14 -12.15
N SER A 20 13.34 -33.45 -12.33
CA SER A 20 13.92 -32.64 -11.28
C SER A 20 12.88 -31.59 -10.89
N ARG A 21 12.18 -31.81 -9.77
CA ARG A 21 11.39 -30.77 -9.14
C ARG A 21 12.39 -29.71 -8.66
N VAL A 22 12.57 -28.67 -9.45
CA VAL A 22 13.13 -27.41 -8.96
C VAL A 22 12.14 -26.92 -7.91
N SER A 23 12.37 -27.24 -6.66
CA SER A 23 11.76 -26.51 -5.55
C SER A 23 12.27 -25.09 -5.68
N ALA A 24 11.40 -24.18 -6.13
CA ALA A 24 11.60 -22.78 -5.85
C ALA A 24 11.59 -22.70 -4.32
N GLN A 25 12.78 -22.74 -3.71
CA GLN A 25 12.94 -22.30 -2.33
C GLN A 25 12.55 -20.83 -2.36
N GLY A 26 11.29 -20.57 -2.03
CA GLY A 26 10.82 -19.24 -1.74
C GLY A 26 11.78 -18.71 -0.68
N MET A 27 12.48 -17.64 -1.02
CA MET A 27 13.30 -16.92 -0.07
C MET A 27 12.31 -16.40 0.98
N GLU A 28 12.23 -17.11 2.13
CA GLU A 28 11.47 -16.62 3.28
C GLU A 28 11.98 -15.21 3.55
N PRO A 29 11.13 -14.17 3.44
CA PRO A 29 11.56 -12.82 3.70
C PRO A 29 12.00 -12.76 5.16
N LYS A 30 13.29 -12.56 5.38
CA LYS A 30 13.87 -12.41 6.71
C LYS A 30 13.59 -11.00 7.21
N PHE A 31 12.31 -10.63 7.33
CA PHE A 31 11.93 -9.35 7.92
C PHE A 31 12.41 -9.28 9.36
N LYS A 32 13.04 -8.17 9.71
CA LYS A 32 13.41 -7.83 11.08
C LYS A 32 12.23 -7.11 11.76
N SER A 33 11.08 -7.77 11.78
CA SER A 33 9.88 -7.23 12.43
C SER A 33 10.05 -7.20 13.94
N ASN A 34 9.52 -6.15 14.56
CA ASN A 34 9.60 -5.90 15.99
C ASN A 34 8.21 -5.47 16.51
N ALA A 35 7.68 -6.18 17.50
CA ALA A 35 6.37 -5.92 18.06
C ALA A 35 6.23 -4.50 18.64
N ASP A 36 7.30 -3.95 19.20
CA ASP A 36 7.36 -2.59 19.74
C ASP A 36 7.21 -1.54 18.63
N ASP A 37 7.87 -1.77 17.49
CA ASP A 37 7.76 -0.91 16.31
C ASP A 37 6.38 -0.99 15.67
N ILE A 38 5.80 -2.19 15.58
CA ILE A 38 4.40 -2.36 15.12
C ILE A 38 3.43 -1.58 16.01
N THR A 39 3.63 -1.61 17.34
CA THR A 39 2.81 -0.85 18.29
C THR A 39 2.96 0.66 18.07
N LYS A 40 4.17 1.14 17.82
CA LYS A 40 4.44 2.56 17.54
C LYS A 40 3.86 3.01 16.21
N ILE A 41 3.89 2.15 15.18
CA ILE A 41 3.24 2.45 13.90
C ILE A 41 1.72 2.54 14.07
N ARG A 42 1.10 1.66 14.87
CA ARG A 42 -0.33 1.76 15.21
C ARG A 42 -0.66 3.06 15.95
N ALA A 43 0.21 3.49 16.85
CA ALA A 43 0.05 4.77 17.56
C ALA A 43 0.13 5.96 16.60
N LEU A 44 1.02 5.90 15.59
CA LEU A 44 1.12 6.92 14.54
C LEU A 44 -0.18 7.05 13.71
N LEU A 45 -0.83 5.91 13.36
CA LEU A 45 -2.12 5.93 12.68
C LEU A 45 -3.21 6.58 13.56
N GLU A 46 -3.23 6.24 14.85
CA GLU A 46 -4.23 6.81 15.76
C GLU A 46 -4.00 8.30 15.97
N GLU A 47 -2.75 8.76 16.08
CA GLU A 47 -2.41 10.18 16.19
C GLU A 47 -2.87 10.94 14.94
N PHE A 48 -2.60 10.43 13.74
CA PHE A 48 -3.08 11.00 12.49
C PHE A 48 -4.61 11.13 12.45
N ARG A 49 -5.32 10.08 12.87
CA ARG A 49 -6.78 10.09 12.97
C ARG A 49 -7.28 11.15 13.96
N GLN A 50 -6.61 11.28 15.12
CA GLN A 50 -6.97 12.27 16.12
C GLN A 50 -6.72 13.69 15.65
N ASP A 51 -5.63 13.95 14.91
CA ASP A 51 -5.34 15.26 14.34
C ASP A 51 -6.41 15.68 13.31
N ILE A 52 -6.95 14.73 12.53
CA ILE A 52 -8.09 14.99 11.64
C ILE A 52 -9.34 15.39 12.45
N ILE A 53 -9.69 14.63 13.48
CA ILE A 53 -10.86 14.90 14.34
C ILE A 53 -10.75 16.26 15.00
N GLN A 54 -9.56 16.60 15.50
CA GLN A 54 -9.26 17.87 16.16
C GLN A 54 -9.05 19.01 15.15
N LYS A 55 -8.94 18.68 13.85
CA LYS A 55 -8.62 19.61 12.76
C LYS A 55 -7.28 20.32 12.96
N ASP A 56 -6.35 19.65 13.60
CA ASP A 56 -5.01 20.14 13.81
C ASP A 56 -4.09 19.74 12.64
N GLY A 57 -4.26 20.45 11.51
CA GLY A 57 -3.41 20.23 10.34
C GLY A 57 -1.93 20.47 10.61
N TYR A 58 -1.59 21.33 11.59
CA TYR A 58 -0.19 21.55 11.96
C TYR A 58 0.39 20.33 12.70
N ALA A 59 -0.34 19.77 13.69
CA ALA A 59 0.07 18.54 14.35
C ALA A 59 0.23 17.39 13.34
N LEU A 60 -0.76 17.22 12.47
CA LEU A 60 -0.71 16.21 11.38
C LEU A 60 0.57 16.31 10.55
N THR A 61 1.01 17.52 10.16
CA THR A 61 2.25 17.67 9.39
C THR A 61 3.50 17.22 10.13
N LYS A 62 3.49 17.18 11.47
CA LYS A 62 4.61 16.68 12.28
C LYS A 62 4.76 15.15 12.23
N LEU A 63 3.70 14.44 11.85
CA LEU A 63 3.74 12.99 11.66
C LEU A 63 4.45 12.61 10.36
N LEU A 64 4.52 13.53 9.40
CA LEU A 64 5.18 13.33 8.13
C LEU A 64 6.69 13.48 8.23
N LEU A 65 7.43 12.80 7.38
CA LEU A 65 8.89 12.92 7.32
C LEU A 65 9.32 14.36 7.00
N ASN A 66 8.65 14.96 6.02
CA ASN A 66 8.84 16.35 5.60
C ASN A 66 7.63 16.79 4.75
N PRO A 67 7.48 18.07 4.40
CA PRO A 67 6.32 18.56 3.63
C PRO A 67 6.27 18.10 2.18
N ASN A 68 7.33 17.50 1.64
CA ASN A 68 7.39 17.03 0.25
C ASN A 68 7.03 15.55 0.09
N VAL A 69 6.37 14.95 1.08
CA VAL A 69 5.89 13.57 0.98
C VAL A 69 4.85 13.44 -0.13
N LEU A 70 4.81 12.27 -0.77
CA LEU A 70 3.73 11.95 -1.68
C LEU A 70 2.44 11.79 -0.86
N PHE A 71 1.42 12.58 -1.18
CA PHE A 71 0.12 12.56 -0.52
C PHE A 71 -0.97 12.69 -1.60
N HIS A 72 -1.46 11.55 -2.10
CA HIS A 72 -2.25 11.50 -3.31
C HIS A 72 -3.27 10.37 -3.33
N HIS A 73 -4.48 10.65 -3.89
CA HIS A 73 -5.30 9.58 -4.43
C HIS A 73 -4.85 9.20 -5.85
N THR A 74 -5.09 7.95 -6.23
CA THR A 74 -4.94 7.49 -7.61
C THR A 74 -6.14 7.92 -8.43
N ASN A 75 -5.90 8.55 -9.59
CA ASN A 75 -6.96 8.96 -10.50
C ASN A 75 -7.42 7.77 -11.35
N THR A 76 -8.72 7.71 -11.64
CA THR A 76 -9.28 6.82 -12.65
C THR A 76 -8.85 7.27 -14.05
N GLN A 77 -8.95 6.40 -15.04
CA GLN A 77 -8.63 6.78 -16.43
C GLN A 77 -9.54 7.91 -16.93
N GLU A 78 -10.81 7.95 -16.51
CA GLU A 78 -11.75 9.01 -16.86
C GLU A 78 -11.33 10.38 -16.28
N GLU A 79 -10.88 10.41 -15.03
CA GLU A 79 -10.34 11.62 -14.40
C GLU A 79 -9.07 12.10 -15.11
N ILE A 80 -8.16 11.17 -15.46
CA ILE A 80 -6.93 11.47 -16.20
C ILE A 80 -7.28 12.07 -17.58
N ASP A 81 -8.18 11.44 -18.32
CA ASP A 81 -8.58 11.90 -19.65
C ASP A 81 -9.28 13.27 -19.59
N SER A 82 -10.05 13.52 -18.55
CA SER A 82 -10.69 14.81 -18.30
C SER A 82 -9.67 15.89 -17.96
N ALA A 83 -8.72 15.60 -17.11
CA ALA A 83 -7.62 16.52 -16.76
C ALA A 83 -6.74 16.84 -17.97
N ARG A 84 -6.47 15.87 -18.84
CA ARG A 84 -5.67 16.06 -20.06
C ARG A 84 -6.34 16.94 -21.11
N LYS A 85 -7.66 17.08 -21.10
CA LYS A 85 -8.37 18.07 -21.93
C LYS A 85 -8.02 19.51 -21.54
N LEU A 86 -7.69 19.74 -20.28
CA LEU A 86 -7.30 21.05 -19.72
C LEU A 86 -5.76 21.25 -19.74
N ASN A 87 -5.02 20.20 -19.48
CA ASN A 87 -3.56 20.18 -19.49
C ASN A 87 -3.05 18.89 -20.13
N ALA A 88 -2.69 18.93 -21.39
CA ALA A 88 -2.22 17.76 -22.15
C ALA A 88 -0.96 17.09 -21.57
N GLN A 89 -0.22 17.79 -20.71
CA GLN A 89 1.00 17.29 -20.05
C GLN A 89 0.70 16.67 -18.67
N PHE A 90 -0.58 16.54 -18.28
CA PHE A 90 -0.93 15.93 -17.01
C PHE A 90 -0.41 14.47 -16.96
N ASP A 91 0.42 14.18 -15.96
CA ASP A 91 1.11 12.89 -15.79
C ASP A 91 0.22 11.75 -15.26
N GLY A 92 -0.97 12.09 -14.77
CA GLY A 92 -1.93 11.15 -14.19
C GLY A 92 -1.97 11.20 -12.65
N VAL A 93 -1.05 11.88 -12.02
CA VAL A 93 -0.96 12.00 -10.54
C VAL A 93 -1.10 13.45 -10.08
N GLY A 94 -0.34 14.38 -10.67
CA GLY A 94 -0.32 15.79 -10.28
C GLY A 94 0.51 16.07 -9.01
N PRO A 95 0.42 17.28 -8.44
CA PRO A 95 1.15 17.69 -7.24
C PRO A 95 0.55 17.06 -5.97
N SER A 96 1.32 17.01 -4.88
CA SER A 96 0.83 16.54 -3.57
C SER A 96 -0.42 17.31 -3.12
N GLN A 97 -1.38 16.60 -2.56
CA GLN A 97 -2.65 17.16 -2.06
C GLN A 97 -2.57 17.55 -0.57
N LEU A 98 -1.40 17.43 0.05
CA LEU A 98 -1.22 17.68 1.49
C LEU A 98 -1.64 19.09 1.90
N ASP A 99 -1.19 20.11 1.18
CA ASP A 99 -1.49 21.51 1.53
C ASP A 99 -3.00 21.78 1.49
N GLY A 100 -3.69 21.29 0.46
CA GLY A 100 -5.14 21.39 0.35
C GLY A 100 -5.88 20.65 1.47
N PHE A 101 -5.36 19.51 1.92
CA PHE A 101 -5.94 18.75 3.02
C PHE A 101 -5.76 19.49 4.35
N VAL A 102 -4.57 20.02 4.62
CA VAL A 102 -4.29 20.84 5.81
C VAL A 102 -5.16 22.10 5.84
N GLU A 103 -5.30 22.79 4.71
CA GLU A 103 -6.18 23.96 4.58
C GLU A 103 -7.66 23.59 4.82
N PHE A 104 -8.10 22.47 4.26
CA PHE A 104 -9.45 21.94 4.51
C PHE A 104 -9.69 21.70 6.00
N LEU A 105 -8.77 21.05 6.71
CA LEU A 105 -8.87 20.83 8.15
C LEU A 105 -8.97 22.16 8.90
N ALA A 106 -8.11 23.13 8.59
CA ALA A 106 -8.08 24.43 9.27
C ALA A 106 -9.33 25.28 9.05
N THR A 107 -9.99 25.16 7.89
CA THR A 107 -11.10 26.02 7.50
C THR A 107 -12.48 25.37 7.59
N SER A 108 -12.55 24.05 7.58
CA SER A 108 -13.81 23.30 7.64
C SER A 108 -14.57 23.57 8.94
N LYS A 109 -15.87 23.83 8.81
CA LYS A 109 -16.82 23.93 9.94
C LYS A 109 -17.47 22.59 10.26
N SER A 110 -17.31 21.61 9.39
CA SER A 110 -17.89 20.28 9.53
C SER A 110 -17.18 19.47 10.60
N LYS A 111 -17.89 18.54 11.25
CA LYS A 111 -17.28 17.45 11.99
C LYS A 111 -16.64 16.51 10.98
N VAL A 112 -15.36 16.23 11.14
CA VAL A 112 -14.60 15.34 10.26
C VAL A 112 -13.95 14.21 11.04
N GLU A 113 -13.88 13.04 10.43
CA GLU A 113 -13.22 11.85 10.96
C GLU A 113 -12.77 10.99 9.80
N GLU A 114 -11.65 10.31 9.96
CA GLU A 114 -11.25 9.22 9.09
C GLU A 114 -11.26 7.92 9.91
N LYS A 115 -12.02 6.92 9.44
CA LYS A 115 -12.14 5.62 10.09
C LYS A 115 -11.27 4.62 9.37
N PHE A 116 -10.49 3.85 10.12
CA PHE A 116 -9.61 2.80 9.60
C PHE A 116 -10.13 1.43 10.00
N SER A 117 -10.10 0.48 9.06
CA SER A 117 -10.39 -0.93 9.30
C SER A 117 -9.42 -1.84 8.54
N ASP A 118 -9.34 -3.10 8.94
CA ASP A 118 -8.51 -4.13 8.29
C ASP A 118 -7.02 -3.72 8.17
N ILE A 119 -6.48 -3.13 9.23
CA ILE A 119 -5.11 -2.59 9.23
C ILE A 119 -4.10 -3.74 9.20
N VAL A 120 -3.30 -3.78 8.13
CA VAL A 120 -2.14 -4.66 7.96
C VAL A 120 -0.87 -3.84 8.00
N ILE A 121 0.11 -4.27 8.80
CA ILE A 121 1.42 -3.62 8.93
C ILE A 121 2.50 -4.64 8.63
N GLU A 122 3.31 -4.36 7.62
CA GLU A 122 4.56 -5.07 7.32
C GLU A 122 5.72 -4.16 7.71
N GLN A 123 6.69 -4.67 8.47
CA GLN A 123 7.82 -3.87 8.98
C GLN A 123 9.11 -4.67 8.88
N ASP A 124 10.16 -4.04 8.34
CA ASP A 124 11.52 -4.57 8.28
C ASP A 124 12.52 -3.49 8.72
N GLY A 125 13.03 -3.62 9.93
CA GLY A 125 13.95 -2.65 10.51
C GLY A 125 13.33 -1.25 10.54
N PRO A 126 13.92 -0.25 9.86
CA PRO A 126 13.45 1.13 9.89
C PRO A 126 12.37 1.45 8.84
N LEU A 127 11.91 0.50 8.06
CA LEU A 127 10.89 0.68 7.01
C LEU A 127 9.62 -0.09 7.35
N GLY A 128 8.46 0.51 7.09
CA GLY A 128 7.17 -0.14 7.21
C GLY A 128 6.24 0.21 6.05
N LEU A 129 5.38 -0.74 5.73
CA LEU A 129 4.23 -0.57 4.84
C LEU A 129 2.96 -0.80 5.64
N VAL A 130 2.03 0.12 5.56
CA VAL A 130 0.72 0.03 6.21
C VAL A 130 -0.36 0.06 5.13
N THR A 131 -1.29 -0.87 5.21
CA THR A 131 -2.44 -0.97 4.31
C THR A 131 -3.70 -1.08 5.15
N PHE A 132 -4.74 -0.34 4.80
CA PHE A 132 -6.04 -0.39 5.48
C PHE A 132 -7.18 0.09 4.57
N ASN A 133 -8.41 -0.28 4.92
CA ASN A 133 -9.60 0.34 4.38
C ASN A 133 -9.88 1.62 5.15
N TYR A 134 -10.25 2.70 4.44
CA TYR A 134 -10.64 3.95 5.06
C TYR A 134 -12.06 4.39 4.66
N GLU A 135 -12.69 5.14 5.54
CA GLU A 135 -13.89 5.93 5.28
C GLU A 135 -13.64 7.36 5.78
N PHE A 136 -13.65 8.34 4.88
CA PHE A 136 -13.64 9.75 5.27
C PHE A 136 -15.07 10.22 5.53
N VAL A 137 -15.33 10.64 6.76
CA VAL A 137 -16.67 10.97 7.26
C VAL A 137 -16.76 12.47 7.53
N GLU A 138 -17.79 13.10 6.99
CA GLU A 138 -18.10 14.50 7.23
C GLU A 138 -19.56 14.65 7.70
N ASN A 139 -19.76 15.23 8.88
CA ASN A 139 -21.09 15.39 9.50
C ASN A 139 -21.86 14.05 9.55
N ASP A 140 -21.19 13.00 10.02
CA ASP A 140 -21.70 11.62 10.18
C ASP A 140 -22.10 10.93 8.85
N LYS A 141 -21.64 11.46 7.69
CA LYS A 141 -21.87 10.86 6.37
C LYS A 141 -20.54 10.53 5.73
N VAL A 142 -20.41 9.31 5.20
CA VAL A 142 -19.26 8.92 4.39
C VAL A 142 -19.22 9.77 3.13
N ARG A 143 -18.13 10.46 2.90
CA ARG A 143 -17.88 11.31 1.72
C ARG A 143 -17.14 10.56 0.63
N ASN A 144 -16.17 9.77 1.03
CA ASN A 144 -15.44 8.85 0.18
C ASN A 144 -14.85 7.72 1.03
N SER A 145 -14.45 6.65 0.36
CA SER A 145 -13.85 5.48 0.96
C SER A 145 -12.90 4.80 -0.03
N GLY A 146 -12.11 3.88 0.45
CA GLY A 146 -11.20 3.11 -0.41
C GLY A 146 -10.17 2.33 0.39
N ILE A 147 -9.07 2.00 -0.27
CA ILE A 147 -7.88 1.44 0.35
C ILE A 147 -6.82 2.53 0.41
N GLU A 148 -6.14 2.58 1.54
CA GLU A 148 -5.02 3.49 1.75
C GLU A 148 -3.73 2.71 2.01
N HIS A 149 -2.63 3.20 1.44
CA HIS A 149 -1.29 2.66 1.62
C HIS A 149 -0.37 3.76 2.14
N TRP A 150 0.29 3.47 3.27
CA TRP A 150 1.36 4.32 3.78
C TRP A 150 2.70 3.62 3.70
N GLN A 151 3.71 4.34 3.28
CA GLN A 151 5.08 3.99 3.62
C GLN A 151 5.47 4.79 4.86
N VAL A 152 6.08 4.11 5.83
CA VAL A 152 6.56 4.74 7.06
C VAL A 152 8.03 4.41 7.28
N CYS A 153 8.78 5.33 7.87
CA CYS A 153 10.18 5.12 8.18
C CYS A 153 10.51 5.57 9.61
N LYS A 154 11.53 4.95 10.20
CA LYS A 154 12.00 5.25 11.55
C LYS A 154 13.23 6.13 11.49
N ILE A 155 13.11 7.37 11.96
CA ILE A 155 14.19 8.35 12.03
C ILE A 155 14.37 8.79 13.49
N ASP A 156 15.57 8.73 14.00
CA ASP A 156 15.91 9.09 15.39
C ASP A 156 14.98 8.41 16.44
N GLY A 157 14.64 7.15 16.17
CA GLY A 157 13.77 6.35 17.04
C GLY A 157 12.28 6.62 16.90
N GLN A 158 11.86 7.59 16.06
CA GLN A 158 10.46 7.95 15.80
C GLN A 158 10.00 7.46 14.44
N TRP A 159 8.80 6.92 14.35
CA TRP A 159 8.15 6.59 13.10
C TRP A 159 7.54 7.83 12.45
N LYS A 160 7.77 7.99 11.15
CA LYS A 160 7.29 9.11 10.33
C LYS A 160 6.65 8.57 9.05
N ILE A 161 5.63 9.26 8.57
CA ILE A 161 4.98 8.94 7.30
C ILE A 161 5.85 9.45 6.15
N LEU A 162 6.22 8.55 5.25
CA LEU A 162 7.04 8.83 4.07
C LEU A 162 6.17 9.08 2.82
N SER A 163 5.03 8.39 2.72
CA SER A 163 4.03 8.61 1.67
C SER A 163 2.66 8.13 2.12
N VAL A 164 1.62 8.76 1.59
CA VAL A 164 0.21 8.37 1.71
C VAL A 164 -0.38 8.31 0.30
N THR A 165 -0.92 7.15 -0.07
CA THR A 165 -1.58 6.98 -1.37
C THR A 165 -2.86 6.20 -1.19
N TRP A 166 -3.94 6.60 -1.88
CA TRP A 166 -5.24 5.95 -1.71
C TRP A 166 -6.06 5.87 -2.98
N THR A 167 -7.01 4.94 -3.01
CA THR A 167 -8.12 4.94 -3.96
C THR A 167 -9.29 5.76 -3.40
N ARG A 168 -10.14 6.32 -4.26
CA ARG A 168 -11.29 7.13 -3.83
C ARG A 168 -12.55 6.73 -4.61
N TYR A 169 -13.58 6.33 -3.88
CA TYR A 169 -14.90 5.97 -4.38
C TYR A 169 -16.01 6.77 -3.70
#